data_681589fdb13ca55645bb67142660765b
#
_entry.id   681589fdb13ca55645bb67142660765b
#
_cell.length_a   1.000
_cell.length_b   1.000
_cell.length_c   1.000
_cell.angle_alpha   90.00
_cell.angle_beta   90.00
_cell.angle_gamma   90.00
#
_symmetry.space_group_name_H-M   'P 1'
#
loop_
_entity.id
_entity.type
_entity.pdbx_description
1 polymer ?
#
loop_
_entity_poly.entity_id
_entity_poly.type
_entity_poly.pdbx_seq_one_letter_code
_entity_poly.pdbx_strand_id
1 'polypeptide(L)'
;ISALPADKAYLADALAAIRGQPYRLEVVTSLAEALSRIKHGRIDAILLELTLPDSDGLTTFLRLQPKATHVPIVVLVGPGEDEIGAEAIARGALDSMQRDNLSATLVERVLRYATERTHTMLALKASEQRYRELFQNVTAGVFQTTADGKFMAANPALVRMLGYDSEDELLE
;
A
#
# COMPACT_ATOMS: atom_id res chain seq x y z
N ILE A 1 -11.12 3.46 -11.23
CA ILE A 1 -10.93 4.56 -12.19
C ILE A 1 -11.06 3.94 -13.56
N SER A 2 -12.11 4.27 -14.29
CA SER A 2 -12.39 3.71 -15.62
C SER A 2 -13.07 4.73 -16.49
N ALA A 3 -12.65 4.80 -17.76
CA ALA A 3 -13.25 5.66 -18.76
C ALA A 3 -14.51 5.03 -19.40
N LEU A 4 -14.76 3.74 -19.20
CA LEU A 4 -15.83 3.01 -19.86
C LEU A 4 -17.08 2.87 -18.97
N PRO A 5 -18.27 3.34 -19.42
CA PRO A 5 -19.51 3.21 -18.66
C PRO A 5 -19.95 1.75 -18.39
N ALA A 6 -19.62 0.83 -19.30
CA ALA A 6 -19.98 -0.58 -19.19
C ALA A 6 -19.29 -1.26 -18.00
N ASP A 7 -18.03 -0.94 -17.72
CA ASP A 7 -17.27 -1.50 -16.61
C ASP A 7 -17.83 -1.07 -15.26
N LYS A 8 -18.40 0.14 -15.20
CA LYS A 8 -19.07 0.66 -14.01
C LYS A 8 -20.25 -0.22 -13.60
N ALA A 9 -21.12 -0.55 -14.54
CA ALA A 9 -22.31 -1.37 -14.26
C ALA A 9 -21.87 -2.78 -13.83
N TYR A 10 -20.95 -3.37 -14.56
CA TYR A 10 -20.44 -4.70 -14.27
C TYR A 10 -19.75 -4.78 -12.89
N LEU A 11 -18.86 -3.83 -12.56
CA LEU A 11 -18.19 -3.78 -11.26
C LEU A 11 -19.18 -3.49 -10.12
N ALA A 12 -20.20 -2.66 -10.35
CA ALA A 12 -21.24 -2.39 -9.36
C ALA A 12 -22.05 -3.67 -9.05
N ASP A 13 -22.46 -4.40 -10.09
CA ASP A 13 -23.19 -5.66 -9.94
C ASP A 13 -22.31 -6.74 -9.28
N ALA A 14 -21.05 -6.83 -9.69
CA ALA A 14 -20.07 -7.74 -9.12
C ALA A 14 -19.86 -7.49 -7.63
N LEU A 15 -19.69 -6.23 -7.23
CA LEU A 15 -19.50 -5.86 -5.82
C LEU A 15 -20.77 -5.99 -4.99
N ALA A 16 -21.94 -5.72 -5.57
CA ALA A 16 -23.24 -5.91 -4.90
C ALA A 16 -23.56 -7.39 -4.64
N ALA A 17 -23.03 -8.32 -5.44
CA ALA A 17 -23.19 -9.76 -5.26
C ALA A 17 -22.33 -10.33 -4.12
N ILE A 18 -21.36 -9.59 -3.59
CA ILE A 18 -20.49 -10.03 -2.51
C ILE A 18 -21.24 -10.03 -1.18
N ARG A 19 -21.39 -11.20 -0.57
CA ARG A 19 -22.02 -11.36 0.74
C ARG A 19 -21.01 -11.13 1.86
N GLY A 20 -21.31 -10.19 2.79
CA GLY A 20 -20.58 -10.09 4.05
C GLY A 20 -19.88 -8.76 4.35
N GLN A 21 -19.45 -8.00 3.36
CA GLN A 21 -18.99 -6.61 3.56
C GLN A 21 -19.56 -5.72 2.45
N PRO A 22 -20.27 -4.64 2.78
CA PRO A 22 -20.76 -3.70 1.78
C PRO A 22 -19.59 -2.89 1.23
N TYR A 23 -19.18 -3.18 0.00
CA TYR A 23 -18.24 -2.31 -0.72
C TYR A 23 -19.00 -1.09 -1.25
N ARG A 24 -18.43 0.08 -1.07
CA ARG A 24 -18.92 1.31 -1.68
C ARG A 24 -18.05 1.61 -2.91
N LEU A 25 -18.62 1.40 -4.10
CA LEU A 25 -17.96 1.73 -5.35
C LEU A 25 -18.12 3.23 -5.66
N GLU A 26 -17.00 3.90 -5.83
CA GLU A 26 -16.94 5.23 -6.41
C GLU A 26 -16.20 5.15 -7.76
N VAL A 27 -16.78 5.69 -8.80
CA VAL A 27 -16.18 5.67 -10.15
C VAL A 27 -15.84 7.09 -10.57
N VAL A 28 -14.60 7.25 -11.01
CA VAL A 28 -14.10 8.49 -11.64
C VAL A 28 -13.57 8.16 -13.02
N THR A 29 -13.65 9.09 -13.95
CA THR A 29 -13.42 8.83 -15.36
C THR A 29 -12.12 9.43 -15.89
N SER A 30 -11.38 10.15 -15.05
CA SER A 30 -10.11 10.77 -15.42
C SER A 30 -9.10 10.66 -14.29
N LEU A 31 -7.83 10.77 -14.62
CA LEU A 31 -6.75 10.84 -13.64
C LEU A 31 -6.86 12.08 -12.76
N ALA A 32 -7.28 13.22 -13.33
CA ALA A 32 -7.46 14.47 -12.60
C ALA A 32 -8.52 14.33 -11.50
N GLU A 33 -9.67 13.71 -11.80
CA GLU A 33 -10.71 13.40 -10.81
C GLU A 33 -10.17 12.45 -9.73
N ALA A 34 -9.46 11.40 -10.13
CA ALA A 34 -8.87 10.43 -9.20
C ALA A 34 -7.92 11.10 -8.21
N LEU A 35 -7.00 11.94 -8.71
CA LEU A 35 -6.06 12.69 -7.89
C LEU A 35 -6.76 13.67 -6.93
N SER A 36 -7.84 14.30 -7.38
CA SER A 36 -8.68 15.14 -6.52
C SER A 36 -9.35 14.31 -5.42
N ARG A 37 -9.94 13.17 -5.79
CA ARG A 37 -10.67 12.29 -4.86
C ARG A 37 -9.76 11.71 -3.76
N ILE A 38 -8.53 11.30 -4.11
CA ILE A 38 -7.55 10.75 -3.17
C ILE A 38 -7.21 11.74 -2.05
N LYS A 39 -7.17 13.03 -2.33
CA LYS A 39 -6.88 14.07 -1.33
C LYS A 39 -7.93 14.12 -0.20
N HIS A 40 -9.15 13.67 -0.46
CA HIS A 40 -10.23 13.66 0.54
C HIS A 40 -10.20 12.41 1.44
N GLY A 41 -9.26 11.49 1.23
CA GLY A 41 -9.07 10.27 2.02
C GLY A 41 -10.21 9.24 1.91
N ARG A 42 -10.17 8.20 2.75
CA ARG A 42 -11.18 7.15 2.85
C ARG A 42 -11.35 6.32 1.57
N ILE A 43 -10.24 5.89 0.99
CA ILE A 43 -10.20 4.93 -0.11
C ILE A 43 -9.43 3.71 0.39
N ASP A 44 -10.04 2.53 0.33
CA ASP A 44 -9.46 1.28 0.82
C ASP A 44 -8.71 0.53 -0.28
N ALA A 45 -9.12 0.67 -1.54
CA ALA A 45 -8.44 0.10 -2.70
C ALA A 45 -8.79 0.89 -3.98
N ILE A 46 -7.92 0.80 -4.96
CA ILE A 46 -8.09 1.41 -6.29
C ILE A 46 -7.97 0.33 -7.36
N LEU A 47 -9.01 0.22 -8.20
CA LEU A 47 -8.92 -0.44 -9.50
C LEU A 47 -8.64 0.62 -10.54
N LEU A 48 -7.51 0.52 -11.25
CA LEU A 48 -7.02 1.54 -12.15
C LEU A 48 -6.92 1.03 -13.58
N GLU A 49 -7.70 1.57 -14.49
CA GLU A 49 -7.42 1.48 -15.93
C GLU A 49 -6.21 2.35 -16.27
N LEU A 50 -5.33 1.83 -17.09
CA LEU A 50 -4.12 2.56 -17.50
C LEU A 50 -4.40 3.56 -18.62
N THR A 51 -5.40 3.33 -19.47
CA THR A 51 -5.80 4.24 -20.54
C THR A 51 -7.01 5.07 -20.10
N LEU A 52 -6.79 6.36 -19.86
CA LEU A 52 -7.79 7.35 -19.46
C LEU A 52 -7.78 8.53 -20.44
N PRO A 53 -8.85 9.34 -20.51
CA PRO A 53 -8.92 10.48 -21.42
C PRO A 53 -7.80 11.51 -21.28
N ASP A 54 -7.22 11.60 -20.08
CA ASP A 54 -6.19 12.59 -19.70
C ASP A 54 -4.83 11.96 -19.35
N SER A 55 -4.68 10.64 -19.52
CA SER A 55 -3.42 9.92 -19.26
C SER A 55 -3.43 8.52 -19.86
N ASP A 56 -2.27 8.02 -20.27
CA ASP A 56 -2.17 6.74 -20.95
C ASP A 56 -1.01 5.89 -20.44
N GLY A 57 -1.22 4.57 -20.51
CA GLY A 57 -0.26 3.53 -20.17
C GLY A 57 0.27 3.63 -18.72
N LEU A 58 1.50 3.16 -18.55
CA LEU A 58 2.16 3.14 -17.24
C LEU A 58 2.28 4.53 -16.58
N THR A 59 2.28 5.60 -17.38
CA THR A 59 2.32 6.99 -16.89
C THR A 59 1.13 7.29 -15.98
N THR A 60 -0.04 6.73 -16.26
CA THR A 60 -1.25 6.87 -15.43
C THR A 60 -0.99 6.34 -14.03
N PHE A 61 -0.42 5.14 -13.92
CA PHE A 61 -0.06 4.53 -12.64
C PHE A 61 1.01 5.35 -11.90
N LEU A 62 2.10 5.72 -12.58
CA LEU A 62 3.22 6.45 -11.98
C LEU A 62 2.83 7.84 -11.46
N ARG A 63 1.82 8.47 -12.06
CA ARG A 63 1.29 9.76 -11.57
C ARG A 63 0.35 9.60 -10.38
N LEU A 64 -0.38 8.48 -10.30
CA LEU A 64 -1.34 8.20 -9.22
C LEU A 64 -0.66 7.68 -7.95
N GLN A 65 0.26 6.72 -8.09
CA GLN A 65 0.89 5.99 -6.99
C GLN A 65 1.49 6.88 -5.89
N PRO A 66 2.27 7.94 -6.19
CA PRO A 66 2.86 8.78 -5.15
C PRO A 66 1.83 9.57 -4.33
N LYS A 67 0.58 9.65 -4.79
CA LYS A 67 -0.53 10.31 -4.09
C LYS A 67 -1.41 9.33 -3.34
N ALA A 68 -1.29 8.05 -3.63
CA ALA A 68 -2.03 6.94 -3.02
C ALA A 68 -1.12 6.03 -2.17
N THR A 69 -0.19 6.60 -1.40
CA THR A 69 0.91 5.90 -0.71
C THR A 69 0.48 4.77 0.23
N HIS A 70 -0.76 4.75 0.69
CA HIS A 70 -1.27 3.73 1.62
C HIS A 70 -2.48 2.99 1.05
N VAL A 71 -2.82 3.23 -0.22
CA VAL A 71 -3.96 2.62 -0.89
C VAL A 71 -3.44 1.61 -1.90
N PRO A 72 -3.82 0.33 -1.78
CA PRO A 72 -3.44 -0.67 -2.77
C PRO A 72 -4.05 -0.34 -4.13
N ILE A 73 -3.22 -0.36 -5.17
CA ILE A 73 -3.62 -0.13 -6.55
C ILE A 73 -3.52 -1.45 -7.31
N VAL A 74 -4.63 -1.89 -7.88
CA VAL A 74 -4.69 -2.99 -8.83
C VAL A 74 -4.93 -2.40 -10.21
N VAL A 75 -4.06 -2.72 -11.16
CA VAL A 75 -4.20 -2.21 -12.52
C VAL A 75 -5.09 -3.15 -13.35
N LEU A 76 -5.94 -2.56 -14.16
CA LEU A 76 -6.75 -3.27 -15.15
C LEU A 76 -6.09 -3.12 -16.51
N VAL A 77 -5.79 -4.25 -17.13
CA VAL A 77 -5.13 -4.31 -18.44
C VAL A 77 -6.05 -4.91 -19.49
N GLY A 78 -5.91 -4.46 -20.71
CA GLY A 78 -6.59 -5.03 -21.88
C GLY A 78 -5.88 -6.26 -22.45
N PRO A 79 -6.48 -6.91 -23.46
CA PRO A 79 -5.83 -8.00 -24.17
C PRO A 79 -4.49 -7.57 -24.77
N GLY A 80 -3.41 -8.30 -24.49
CA GLY A 80 -2.07 -8.01 -25.00
C GLY A 80 -1.28 -6.98 -24.20
N GLU A 81 -1.81 -6.47 -23.10
CA GLU A 81 -1.13 -5.48 -22.21
C GLU A 81 -0.48 -6.13 -20.99
N ASP A 82 -0.25 -7.45 -20.98
CA ASP A 82 0.31 -8.17 -19.84
C ASP A 82 1.68 -7.65 -19.42
N GLU A 83 2.51 -7.23 -20.37
CA GLU A 83 3.84 -6.65 -20.07
C GLU A 83 3.72 -5.33 -19.30
N ILE A 84 2.76 -4.48 -19.65
CA ILE A 84 2.51 -3.22 -18.95
C ILE A 84 1.98 -3.51 -17.54
N GLY A 85 1.13 -4.53 -17.39
CA GLY A 85 0.66 -5.00 -16.10
C GLY A 85 1.80 -5.48 -15.20
N ALA A 86 2.71 -6.29 -15.74
CA ALA A 86 3.88 -6.78 -15.03
C ALA A 86 4.83 -5.63 -14.63
N GLU A 87 5.03 -4.64 -15.50
CA GLU A 87 5.83 -3.47 -15.20
C GLU A 87 5.19 -2.61 -14.10
N ALA A 88 3.87 -2.46 -14.10
CA ALA A 88 3.17 -1.75 -13.03
C ALA A 88 3.36 -2.45 -11.67
N ILE A 89 3.31 -3.79 -11.63
CA ILE A 89 3.59 -4.56 -10.41
C ILE A 89 5.04 -4.35 -9.95
N ALA A 90 6.01 -4.41 -10.86
CA ALA A 90 7.42 -4.17 -10.56
C ALA A 90 7.66 -2.76 -9.99
N ARG A 91 6.79 -1.80 -10.33
CA ARG A 91 6.84 -0.41 -9.82
C ARG A 91 5.93 -0.15 -8.62
N GLY A 92 5.31 -1.19 -8.07
CA GLY A 92 4.57 -1.10 -6.81
C GLY A 92 3.05 -1.12 -6.92
N ALA A 93 2.48 -1.48 -8.08
CA ALA A 93 1.09 -1.93 -8.13
C ALA A 93 0.97 -3.24 -7.33
N LEU A 94 -0.15 -3.41 -6.66
CA LEU A 94 -0.35 -4.63 -5.86
C LEU A 94 -0.55 -5.85 -6.74
N ASP A 95 -1.29 -5.69 -7.83
CA ASP A 95 -1.60 -6.75 -8.79
C ASP A 95 -2.03 -6.16 -10.13
N SER A 96 -2.13 -7.00 -11.17
CA SER A 96 -2.73 -6.68 -12.45
C SER A 96 -3.81 -7.69 -12.81
N MET A 97 -4.89 -7.23 -13.44
CA MET A 97 -6.03 -8.06 -13.82
C MET A 97 -6.44 -7.76 -15.25
N GLN A 98 -6.71 -8.81 -16.00
CA GLN A 98 -7.31 -8.69 -17.33
C GLN A 98 -8.76 -8.18 -17.20
N ARG A 99 -9.07 -7.07 -17.86
CA ARG A 99 -10.40 -6.45 -17.84
C ARG A 99 -11.51 -7.39 -18.29
N ASP A 100 -11.25 -8.16 -19.35
CA ASP A 100 -12.23 -9.06 -19.95
C ASP A 100 -12.52 -10.31 -19.10
N ASN A 101 -11.67 -10.61 -18.12
CA ASN A 101 -11.77 -11.76 -17.22
C ASN A 101 -12.24 -11.36 -15.81
N LEU A 102 -12.73 -10.15 -15.62
CA LEU A 102 -13.28 -9.73 -14.32
C LEU A 102 -14.47 -10.58 -13.95
N SER A 103 -14.47 -11.17 -12.78
CA SER A 103 -15.61 -11.82 -12.15
C SER A 103 -15.79 -11.28 -10.72
N ALA A 104 -17.02 -11.32 -10.21
CA ALA A 104 -17.30 -10.85 -8.85
C ALA A 104 -16.38 -11.51 -7.82
N THR A 105 -16.22 -12.83 -7.92
CA THR A 105 -15.36 -13.61 -7.02
C THR A 105 -13.88 -13.23 -7.14
N LEU A 106 -13.41 -12.93 -8.35
CA LEU A 106 -12.02 -12.55 -8.57
C LEU A 106 -11.77 -11.15 -8.01
N VAL A 107 -12.64 -10.18 -8.30
CA VAL A 107 -12.57 -8.82 -7.78
C VAL A 107 -12.61 -8.83 -6.25
N GLU A 108 -13.52 -9.57 -5.64
CA GLU A 108 -13.60 -9.72 -4.18
C GLU A 108 -12.29 -10.25 -3.59
N ARG A 109 -11.79 -11.35 -4.17
CA ARG A 109 -10.56 -11.99 -3.67
C ARG A 109 -9.36 -11.03 -3.73
N VAL A 110 -9.22 -10.31 -4.83
CA VAL A 110 -8.11 -9.36 -5.01
C VAL A 110 -8.26 -8.17 -4.07
N LEU A 111 -9.46 -7.59 -3.94
CA LEU A 111 -9.69 -6.48 -3.02
C LEU A 111 -9.46 -6.89 -1.56
N ARG A 112 -9.93 -8.06 -1.15
CA ARG A 112 -9.70 -8.58 0.19
C ARG A 112 -8.21 -8.78 0.45
N TYR A 113 -7.49 -9.43 -0.46
CA TYR A 113 -6.05 -9.63 -0.33
C TYR A 113 -5.30 -8.29 -0.29
N ALA A 114 -5.72 -7.33 -1.14
CA ALA A 114 -5.16 -5.99 -1.18
C ALA A 114 -5.29 -5.27 0.17
N THR A 115 -6.49 -5.26 0.72
CA THR A 115 -6.77 -4.59 2.00
C THR A 115 -6.07 -5.27 3.16
N GLU A 116 -6.11 -6.60 3.27
CA GLU A 116 -5.43 -7.37 4.32
C GLU A 116 -3.91 -7.13 4.33
N ARG A 117 -3.27 -7.17 3.14
CA ARG A 117 -1.84 -6.92 3.02
C ARG A 117 -1.47 -5.50 3.46
N THR A 118 -2.25 -4.51 3.04
CA THR A 118 -2.03 -3.11 3.43
C THR A 118 -2.21 -2.92 4.93
N HIS A 119 -3.26 -3.49 5.52
CA HIS A 119 -3.49 -3.44 6.97
C HIS A 119 -2.33 -4.07 7.75
N THR A 120 -1.84 -5.22 7.31
CA THR A 120 -0.71 -5.90 7.95
C THR A 120 0.57 -5.06 7.89
N MET A 121 0.88 -4.48 6.72
CA MET A 121 2.03 -3.58 6.56
C MET A 121 1.92 -2.34 7.45
N LEU A 122 0.76 -1.71 7.50
CA LEU A 122 0.55 -0.52 8.33
C LEU A 122 0.64 -0.85 9.82
N ALA A 123 0.09 -2.00 10.24
CA ALA A 123 0.18 -2.46 11.63
C ALA A 123 1.63 -2.76 12.03
N LEU A 124 2.41 -3.41 11.16
CA LEU A 124 3.83 -3.67 11.38
C LEU A 124 4.60 -2.37 11.52
N LYS A 125 4.43 -1.44 10.58
CA LYS A 125 5.10 -0.12 10.60
C LYS A 125 4.76 0.67 11.86
N ALA A 126 3.49 0.67 12.28
CA ALA A 126 3.07 1.33 13.51
C ALA A 126 3.67 0.67 14.76
N SER A 127 3.81 -0.67 14.76
CA SER A 127 4.46 -1.40 15.84
C SER A 127 5.96 -1.10 15.94
N GLU A 128 6.66 -1.09 14.80
CA GLU A 128 8.09 -0.74 14.73
C GLU A 128 8.33 0.70 15.21
N GLN A 129 7.49 1.64 14.78
CA GLN A 129 7.61 3.03 15.19
C GLN A 129 7.39 3.17 16.70
N ARG A 130 6.35 2.53 17.25
CA ARG A 130 6.08 2.54 18.69
C ARG A 130 7.22 1.91 19.48
N TYR A 131 7.77 0.78 19.01
CA TYR A 131 8.94 0.17 19.62
C TYR A 131 10.14 1.14 19.64
N ARG A 132 10.42 1.78 18.52
CA ARG A 132 11.51 2.76 18.38
C ARG A 132 11.33 3.95 19.32
N GLU A 133 10.13 4.50 19.39
CA GLU A 133 9.80 5.61 20.31
C GLU A 133 9.98 5.21 21.76
N LEU A 134 9.50 4.03 22.16
CA LEU A 134 9.69 3.51 23.52
C LEU A 134 11.17 3.27 23.82
N PHE A 135 11.89 2.62 22.91
CA PHE A 135 13.31 2.31 23.08
C PHE A 135 14.15 3.59 23.25
N GLN A 136 13.88 4.62 22.44
CA GLN A 136 14.62 5.87 22.48
C GLN A 136 14.29 6.77 23.67
N ASN A 137 13.02 6.78 24.13
CA ASN A 137 12.55 7.75 25.11
C ASN A 137 12.44 7.20 26.54
N VAL A 138 12.56 5.89 26.76
CA VAL A 138 12.58 5.32 28.10
C VAL A 138 13.82 5.79 28.88
N THR A 139 13.63 6.14 30.15
CA THR A 139 14.70 6.63 31.02
C THR A 139 15.61 5.51 31.57
N ALA A 140 15.15 4.26 31.48
CA ALA A 140 15.96 3.08 31.87
C ALA A 140 16.91 2.72 30.71
N GLY A 141 18.11 2.26 31.03
CA GLY A 141 19.05 1.71 30.06
C GLY A 141 18.52 0.40 29.49
N VAL A 142 18.24 0.35 28.17
CA VAL A 142 17.78 -0.84 27.44
C VAL A 142 18.81 -1.21 26.40
N PHE A 143 19.14 -2.49 26.31
CA PHE A 143 20.14 -2.98 25.36
C PHE A 143 19.82 -4.38 24.87
N GLN A 144 20.42 -4.74 23.76
CA GLN A 144 20.50 -6.10 23.25
C GLN A 144 21.96 -6.55 23.17
N THR A 145 22.22 -7.80 23.51
CA THR A 145 23.54 -8.40 23.36
C THR A 145 23.46 -9.72 22.61
N THR A 146 24.55 -10.09 21.98
CA THR A 146 24.80 -11.45 21.49
C THR A 146 25.01 -12.41 22.65
N ALA A 147 25.01 -13.72 22.37
CA ALA A 147 25.24 -14.77 23.40
C ALA A 147 26.64 -14.70 24.01
N ASP A 148 27.62 -14.14 23.33
CA ASP A 148 29.00 -13.90 23.77
C ASP A 148 29.16 -12.53 24.47
N GLY A 149 28.07 -11.78 24.67
CA GLY A 149 28.05 -10.57 25.50
C GLY A 149 28.35 -9.27 24.78
N LYS A 150 28.48 -9.26 23.46
CA LYS A 150 28.66 -8.03 22.69
C LYS A 150 27.37 -7.27 22.53
N PHE A 151 27.40 -5.96 22.68
CA PHE A 151 26.26 -5.11 22.43
C PHE A 151 25.86 -5.15 20.95
N MET A 152 24.56 -5.28 20.68
CA MET A 152 23.95 -5.21 19.36
C MET A 152 23.13 -3.94 19.17
N ALA A 153 22.54 -3.44 20.25
CA ALA A 153 21.79 -2.20 20.30
C ALA A 153 21.76 -1.66 21.73
N ALA A 154 21.75 -0.35 21.86
CA ALA A 154 21.63 0.34 23.13
C ALA A 154 20.82 1.63 22.99
N ASN A 155 19.90 1.87 23.90
CA ASN A 155 19.13 3.10 23.87
C ASN A 155 19.95 4.30 24.38
N PRO A 156 19.52 5.55 24.07
CA PRO A 156 20.24 6.75 24.50
C PRO A 156 20.37 6.87 26.03
N ALA A 157 19.47 6.26 26.80
CA ALA A 157 19.58 6.27 28.25
C ALA A 157 20.78 5.43 28.73
N LEU A 158 20.99 4.24 28.16
CA LEU A 158 22.15 3.40 28.48
C LEU A 158 23.45 4.05 28.07
N VAL A 159 23.53 4.60 26.86
CA VAL A 159 24.72 5.32 26.36
C VAL A 159 25.16 6.40 27.34
N ARG A 160 24.20 7.24 27.79
CA ARG A 160 24.47 8.27 28.81
C ARG A 160 24.86 7.69 30.17
N MET A 161 24.21 6.61 30.63
CA MET A 161 24.51 5.98 31.92
C MET A 161 25.93 5.40 31.97
N LEU A 162 26.42 4.90 30.83
CA LEU A 162 27.76 4.33 30.73
C LEU A 162 28.82 5.38 30.40
N GLY A 163 28.42 6.61 30.08
CA GLY A 163 29.34 7.74 29.82
C GLY A 163 29.90 7.79 28.40
N TYR A 164 29.28 7.10 27.44
CA TYR A 164 29.65 7.18 26.03
C TYR A 164 28.94 8.34 25.33
N ASP A 165 29.55 8.85 24.26
CA ASP A 165 29.01 9.97 23.47
C ASP A 165 27.95 9.51 22.45
N SER A 166 28.06 8.24 21.98
CA SER A 166 27.14 7.68 20.97
C SER A 166 26.90 6.18 21.15
N GLU A 167 25.85 5.65 20.51
CA GLU A 167 25.59 4.21 20.43
C GLU A 167 26.73 3.50 19.69
N ASP A 168 27.21 4.09 18.58
CA ASP A 168 28.27 3.50 17.75
C ASP A 168 29.55 3.26 18.56
N GLU A 169 29.92 4.22 19.42
CA GLU A 169 31.08 4.09 20.32
C GLU A 169 30.90 2.96 21.37
N LEU A 170 29.69 2.70 21.80
CA LEU A 170 29.39 1.61 22.73
C LEU A 170 29.37 0.24 22.05
N LEU A 171 29.12 0.20 20.73
CA LEU A 171 29.00 -1.05 19.94
C LEU A 171 30.36 -1.51 19.35
N GLU A 172 31.39 -0.66 19.34
CA GLU A 172 32.76 -1.00 18.93
C GLU A 172 33.48 -1.87 20.00
#